data_96745a23e02b489dbabc08721e5cfbc1
#
_entry.id   96745a23e02b489dbabc08721e5cfbc1
#
_cell.length_a   1.000
_cell.length_b   1.000
_cell.length_c   1.000
_cell.angle_alpha   90.00
_cell.angle_beta   90.00
_cell.angle_gamma   90.00
#
_symmetry.space_group_name_H-M   'P 1'
#
loop_
_entity.id
_entity.type
_entity.pdbx_description
1 polymer ?
#
loop_
_entity_poly.entity_id
_entity_poly.type
_entity_poly.pdbx_seq_one_letter_code
_entity_poly.pdbx_strand_id
1 'polypeptide(L)'
;MPDGTTTVILQGKKRFQLEELSAYDPYLIGKIKLLEDVMPDKSDREFEALVSTIKDLTIKMLGAASEPPRDLIFSIKNNKNILYLINFSCCNVPNGSSEKQDLLLIGNLKDRAYRLLFILN
;
A
#
# COMPACT_ATOMS: atom_id res chain seq x y z
N MET A 1 -20.62 6.28 -18.52
CA MET A 1 -21.65 6.23 -17.45
C MET A 1 -22.91 6.95 -17.91
N PRO A 2 -24.10 6.34 -17.70
CA PRO A 2 -25.35 6.94 -18.15
C PRO A 2 -25.66 8.31 -17.54
N ASP A 3 -25.10 8.60 -16.37
CA ASP A 3 -25.29 9.85 -15.64
C ASP A 3 -24.32 10.97 -16.06
N GLY A 4 -23.52 10.74 -17.10
CA GLY A 4 -22.53 11.71 -17.56
C GLY A 4 -21.23 11.73 -16.79
N THR A 5 -21.06 10.86 -15.77
CA THR A 5 -19.80 10.75 -15.03
C THR A 5 -18.80 9.86 -15.77
N THR A 6 -17.51 10.07 -15.50
CA THR A 6 -16.43 9.26 -16.05
C THR A 6 -15.76 8.48 -14.93
N THR A 7 -15.64 7.16 -15.12
CA THR A 7 -14.94 6.30 -14.16
C THR A 7 -13.50 6.08 -14.63
N VAL A 8 -12.55 6.33 -13.76
CA VAL A 8 -11.12 6.17 -14.03
C VAL A 8 -10.52 5.23 -13.00
N ILE A 9 -9.72 4.26 -13.48
CA ILE A 9 -8.98 3.36 -12.61
C ILE A 9 -7.54 3.83 -12.57
N LEU A 10 -7.03 4.14 -11.38
CA LEU A 10 -5.67 4.59 -11.17
C LEU A 10 -4.89 3.53 -10.40
N GLN A 11 -3.68 3.23 -10.87
CA GLN A 11 -2.76 2.33 -10.18
C GLN A 11 -1.42 3.02 -9.97
N GLY A 12 -1.03 3.16 -8.70
CA GLY A 12 0.27 3.72 -8.35
C GLY A 12 1.39 2.75 -8.74
N LYS A 13 2.48 3.29 -9.29
CA LYS A 13 3.65 2.52 -9.73
C LYS A 13 4.90 2.81 -8.92
N LYS A 14 5.09 4.07 -8.52
CA LYS A 14 6.29 4.51 -7.80
C LYS A 14 5.90 5.54 -6.75
N ARG A 15 6.68 5.59 -5.68
CA ARG A 15 6.55 6.64 -4.66
C ARG A 15 7.42 7.81 -5.05
N PHE A 16 6.97 9.00 -4.75
CA PHE A 16 7.75 10.21 -4.94
C PHE A 16 7.47 11.21 -3.82
N GLN A 17 8.39 12.14 -3.63
CA GLN A 17 8.23 13.26 -2.71
C GLN A 17 8.08 14.54 -3.51
N LEU A 18 7.04 15.32 -3.19
CA LEU A 18 6.88 16.66 -3.77
C LEU A 18 7.86 17.61 -3.09
N GLU A 19 8.79 18.17 -3.87
CA GLU A 19 9.77 19.12 -3.35
C GLU A 19 9.28 20.55 -3.43
N GLU A 20 8.58 20.89 -4.53
CA GLU A 20 8.21 22.27 -4.81
C GLU A 20 7.05 22.29 -5.81
N LEU A 21 6.13 23.24 -5.65
CA LEU A 21 5.11 23.55 -6.65
C LEU A 21 5.65 24.64 -7.58
N SER A 22 5.77 24.30 -8.88
CA SER A 22 6.36 25.19 -9.89
C SER A 22 5.34 26.09 -10.57
N ALA A 23 4.09 25.65 -10.68
CA ALA A 23 3.02 26.38 -11.34
C ALA A 23 1.66 26.00 -10.79
N TYR A 24 0.72 26.93 -10.86
CA TYR A 24 -0.66 26.75 -10.39
C TYR A 24 -1.70 26.88 -11.49
N ASP A 25 -1.37 27.54 -12.59
CA ASP A 25 -2.30 27.83 -13.69
C ASP A 25 -1.69 27.38 -15.02
N PRO A 26 -2.42 26.67 -15.87
CA PRO A 26 -3.83 26.23 -15.75
C PRO A 26 -4.03 25.02 -14.81
N TYR A 27 -2.96 24.40 -14.32
CA TYR A 27 -3.01 23.26 -13.41
C TYR A 27 -1.75 23.27 -12.54
N LEU A 28 -1.79 22.48 -11.47
CA LEU A 28 -0.66 22.34 -10.57
C LEU A 28 0.48 21.58 -11.23
N ILE A 29 1.69 22.14 -11.21
CA ILE A 29 2.93 21.51 -11.66
C ILE A 29 3.90 21.54 -10.49
N GLY A 30 4.54 20.41 -10.23
CA GLY A 30 5.49 20.30 -9.13
C GLY A 30 6.77 19.60 -9.53
N LYS A 31 7.84 19.91 -8.81
CA LYS A 31 9.08 19.12 -8.84
C LYS A 31 8.94 17.95 -7.88
N ILE A 32 9.30 16.76 -8.34
CA ILE A 32 9.25 15.55 -7.52
C ILE A 32 10.61 14.90 -7.43
N LYS A 33 10.84 14.19 -6.32
CA LYS A 33 11.95 13.30 -6.13
C LYS A 33 11.41 11.88 -6.04
N LEU A 34 11.87 11.00 -6.92
CA LEU A 34 11.49 9.59 -6.85
C LEU A 34 12.09 8.96 -5.60
N LEU A 35 11.27 8.20 -4.88
CA LEU A 35 11.68 7.47 -3.70
C LEU A 35 11.86 6.00 -4.05
N GLU A 36 12.95 5.43 -3.56
CA GLU A 36 13.24 4.01 -3.76
C GLU A 36 12.88 3.23 -2.50
N ASP A 37 12.37 2.02 -2.71
CA ASP A 37 12.12 1.10 -1.61
C ASP A 37 13.39 0.34 -1.26
N VAL A 38 13.72 0.31 0.03
CA VAL A 38 14.83 -0.50 0.54
C VAL A 38 14.29 -1.87 0.89
N MET A 39 14.74 -2.89 0.16
CA MET A 39 14.29 -4.27 0.38
C MET A 39 15.20 -4.96 1.40
N PRO A 40 14.64 -5.79 2.32
CA PRO A 40 15.46 -6.60 3.20
C PRO A 40 16.17 -7.72 2.45
N ASP A 41 17.16 -8.34 3.10
CA ASP A 41 17.87 -9.48 2.55
C ASP A 41 16.89 -10.64 2.28
N LYS A 42 17.12 -11.38 1.20
CA LYS A 42 16.29 -12.56 0.85
C LYS A 42 16.36 -13.66 1.92
N SER A 43 17.40 -13.71 2.71
CA SER A 43 17.58 -14.67 3.80
C SER A 43 16.99 -14.20 5.13
N ASP A 44 16.35 -13.04 5.19
CA ASP A 44 15.76 -12.49 6.42
C ASP A 44 14.51 -13.26 6.80
N ARG A 45 14.66 -14.21 7.72
CA ARG A 45 13.55 -15.06 8.19
C ARG A 45 12.53 -14.29 9.02
N GLU A 46 12.99 -13.28 9.75
CA GLU A 46 12.12 -12.40 10.54
C GLU A 46 11.16 -11.66 9.58
N PHE A 47 11.68 -11.17 8.46
CA PHE A 47 10.87 -10.52 7.44
C PHE A 47 9.88 -11.49 6.79
N GLU A 48 10.29 -12.72 6.51
CA GLU A 48 9.38 -13.74 5.96
C GLU A 48 8.23 -14.04 6.93
N ALA A 49 8.51 -14.19 8.21
CA ALA A 49 7.49 -14.41 9.24
C ALA A 49 6.56 -13.20 9.34
N LEU A 50 7.11 -11.99 9.29
CA LEU A 50 6.37 -10.75 9.31
C LEU A 50 5.40 -10.64 8.14
N VAL A 51 5.85 -10.96 6.93
CA VAL A 51 5.02 -10.95 5.71
C VAL A 51 3.89 -11.98 5.82
N SER A 52 4.19 -13.18 6.31
CA SER A 52 3.19 -14.22 6.52
C SER A 52 2.10 -13.77 7.49
N THR A 53 2.48 -13.13 8.59
CA THR A 53 1.55 -12.61 9.58
C THR A 53 0.68 -11.51 9.00
N ILE A 54 1.27 -10.58 8.24
CA ILE A 54 0.54 -9.50 7.58
C ILE A 54 -0.46 -10.06 6.58
N LYS A 55 -0.05 -11.06 5.80
CA LYS A 55 -0.91 -11.74 4.84
C LYS A 55 -2.13 -12.34 5.52
N ASP A 56 -1.92 -13.07 6.62
CA ASP A 56 -3.00 -13.68 7.38
C ASP A 56 -3.95 -12.65 7.98
N LEU A 57 -3.42 -11.58 8.56
CA LEU A 57 -4.22 -10.51 9.14
C LEU A 57 -5.01 -9.74 8.07
N THR A 58 -4.42 -9.51 6.91
CA THR A 58 -5.09 -8.85 5.79
C THR A 58 -6.26 -9.69 5.29
N ILE A 59 -6.05 -10.99 5.12
CA ILE A 59 -7.11 -11.92 4.71
C ILE A 59 -8.23 -11.94 5.75
N LYS A 60 -7.89 -11.96 7.03
CA LYS A 60 -8.87 -11.91 8.12
C LYS A 60 -9.67 -10.62 8.10
N MET A 61 -9.02 -9.50 7.88
CA MET A 61 -9.68 -8.20 7.78
C MET A 61 -10.68 -8.15 6.61
N LEU A 62 -10.27 -8.64 5.45
CA LEU A 62 -11.14 -8.68 4.27
C LEU A 62 -12.29 -9.66 4.46
N GLY A 63 -12.04 -10.79 5.12
CA GLY A 63 -13.06 -11.81 5.39
C GLY A 63 -14.10 -11.37 6.42
N ALA A 64 -13.81 -10.33 7.21
CA ALA A 64 -14.76 -9.80 8.20
C ALA A 64 -15.83 -8.87 7.58
N ALA A 65 -15.68 -8.50 6.30
CA ALA A 65 -16.68 -7.68 5.61
C ALA A 65 -17.99 -8.44 5.43
N SER A 66 -19.10 -7.72 5.35
CA SER A 66 -20.43 -8.33 5.13
C SER A 66 -20.50 -9.11 3.82
N GLU A 67 -19.80 -8.64 2.80
CA GLU A 67 -19.65 -9.32 1.51
C GLU A 67 -18.14 -9.49 1.23
N PRO A 68 -17.50 -10.58 1.74
CA PRO A 68 -16.08 -10.76 1.56
C PRO A 68 -15.68 -10.83 0.07
N PRO A 69 -14.65 -10.10 -0.38
CA PRO A 69 -14.20 -10.13 -1.76
C PRO A 69 -13.37 -11.41 -2.01
N ARG A 70 -14.05 -12.51 -2.32
CA ARG A 70 -13.43 -13.84 -2.43
C ARG A 70 -12.31 -13.91 -3.46
N ASP A 71 -12.50 -13.29 -4.63
CA ASP A 71 -11.48 -13.28 -5.68
C ASP A 71 -10.24 -12.53 -5.25
N LEU A 72 -10.41 -11.44 -4.51
CA LEU A 72 -9.31 -10.66 -3.98
C LEU A 72 -8.55 -11.43 -2.91
N ILE A 73 -9.27 -12.10 -2.00
CA ILE A 73 -8.67 -12.95 -0.97
C ILE A 73 -7.87 -14.08 -1.60
N PHE A 74 -8.42 -14.73 -2.62
CA PHE A 74 -7.71 -15.76 -3.36
C PHE A 74 -6.44 -15.23 -4.02
N SER A 75 -6.53 -14.06 -4.64
CA SER A 75 -5.39 -13.38 -5.26
C SER A 75 -4.29 -13.09 -4.23
N ILE A 76 -4.65 -12.60 -3.06
CA ILE A 76 -3.70 -12.30 -1.99
C ILE A 76 -3.02 -13.59 -1.50
N LYS A 77 -3.79 -14.66 -1.29
CA LYS A 77 -3.23 -15.94 -0.84
C LYS A 77 -2.17 -16.49 -1.79
N ASN A 78 -2.34 -16.26 -3.09
CA ASN A 78 -1.49 -16.83 -4.12
C ASN A 78 -0.46 -15.84 -4.69
N ASN A 79 -0.49 -14.59 -4.27
CA ASN A 79 0.44 -13.57 -4.75
C ASN A 79 1.79 -13.72 -4.05
N LYS A 80 2.85 -13.87 -4.84
CA LYS A 80 4.22 -14.00 -4.35
C LYS A 80 4.99 -12.68 -4.33
N ASN A 81 4.40 -11.60 -4.83
CA ASN A 81 5.03 -10.29 -4.83
C ASN A 81 4.85 -9.62 -3.46
N ILE A 82 5.90 -9.65 -2.66
CA ILE A 82 5.90 -9.15 -1.28
C ILE A 82 5.65 -7.65 -1.23
N LEU A 83 6.28 -6.89 -2.12
CA LEU A 83 6.10 -5.43 -2.18
C LEU A 83 4.65 -5.07 -2.48
N TYR A 84 4.04 -5.74 -3.45
CA TYR A 84 2.64 -5.54 -3.79
C TYR A 84 1.74 -5.85 -2.58
N LEU A 85 1.99 -6.98 -1.91
CA LEU A 85 1.20 -7.42 -0.76
C LEU A 85 1.22 -6.38 0.37
N ILE A 86 2.41 -5.91 0.73
CA ILE A 86 2.57 -4.92 1.81
C ILE A 86 1.90 -3.60 1.42
N ASN A 87 2.12 -3.12 0.20
CA ASN A 87 1.52 -1.87 -0.26
C ASN A 87 0.00 -1.96 -0.36
N PHE A 88 -0.52 -3.09 -0.84
CA PHE A 88 -1.96 -3.34 -0.89
C PHE A 88 -2.57 -3.30 0.52
N SER A 89 -1.92 -3.97 1.47
CA SER A 89 -2.39 -3.98 2.86
C SER A 89 -2.37 -2.58 3.48
N CYS A 90 -1.33 -1.80 3.20
CA CYS A 90 -1.25 -0.41 3.66
C CYS A 90 -2.41 0.45 3.13
N CYS A 91 -2.81 0.23 1.88
CA CYS A 91 -3.91 0.98 1.27
C CYS A 91 -5.27 0.64 1.88
N ASN A 92 -5.42 -0.57 2.42
CA ASN A 92 -6.71 -1.10 2.87
C ASN A 92 -6.90 -1.11 4.38
N VAL A 93 -5.94 -0.60 5.15
CA VAL A 93 -6.14 -0.45 6.60
C VAL A 93 -7.30 0.51 6.88
N PRO A 94 -8.13 0.23 7.93
CA PRO A 94 -9.31 1.04 8.23
C PRO A 94 -8.98 2.36 8.95
N ASN A 95 -7.77 2.86 8.76
CA ASN A 95 -7.30 4.08 9.41
C ASN A 95 -7.39 5.28 8.45
N GLY A 96 -7.25 6.47 9.01
CA GLY A 96 -7.35 7.72 8.26
C GLY A 96 -6.19 7.93 7.27
N SER A 97 -6.37 8.90 6.39
CA SER A 97 -5.36 9.24 5.36
C SER A 97 -4.02 9.68 5.95
N SER A 98 -4.01 10.25 7.16
CA SER A 98 -2.77 10.63 7.84
C SER A 98 -1.87 9.42 8.12
N GLU A 99 -2.43 8.32 8.63
CA GLU A 99 -1.67 7.10 8.89
C GLU A 99 -1.21 6.41 7.62
N LYS A 100 -2.03 6.44 6.57
CA LYS A 100 -1.64 5.94 5.24
C LYS A 100 -0.50 6.76 4.66
N GLN A 101 -0.50 8.06 4.87
CA GLN A 101 0.57 8.93 4.44
C GLN A 101 1.87 8.62 5.19
N ASP A 102 1.80 8.34 6.48
CA ASP A 102 2.96 7.94 7.27
C ASP A 102 3.57 6.64 6.75
N LEU A 103 2.73 5.65 6.42
CA LEU A 103 3.19 4.40 5.80
C LEU A 103 3.87 4.65 4.46
N LEU A 104 3.33 5.56 3.67
CA LEU A 104 3.88 5.91 2.36
C LEU A 104 5.30 6.51 2.47
N LEU A 105 5.59 7.21 3.55
CA LEU A 105 6.89 7.85 3.79
C LEU A 105 7.99 6.87 4.20
N ILE A 106 7.65 5.67 4.66
CA ILE A 106 8.63 4.69 5.12
C ILE A 106 9.29 4.02 3.90
N GLY A 107 10.57 4.31 3.68
CA GLY A 107 11.33 3.78 2.54
C GLY A 107 11.81 2.35 2.74
N ASN A 108 12.16 1.97 3.97
CA ASN A 108 12.60 0.61 4.28
C ASN A 108 11.37 -0.31 4.37
N LEU A 109 11.30 -1.32 3.51
CA LEU A 109 10.13 -2.20 3.42
C LEU A 109 9.88 -2.98 4.71
N LYS A 110 10.93 -3.41 5.40
CA LYS A 110 10.82 -4.11 6.67
C LYS A 110 10.20 -3.21 7.76
N ASP A 111 10.64 -1.96 7.82
CA ASP A 111 10.10 -0.98 8.77
C ASP A 111 8.63 -0.66 8.46
N ARG A 112 8.29 -0.54 7.18
CA ARG A 112 6.90 -0.35 6.73
C ARG A 112 6.04 -1.54 7.16
N ALA A 113 6.55 -2.74 7.00
CA ALA A 113 5.86 -3.96 7.39
C ALA A 113 5.61 -4.01 8.91
N TYR A 114 6.59 -3.64 9.72
CA TYR A 114 6.43 -3.56 11.17
C TYR A 114 5.37 -2.54 11.57
N ARG A 115 5.40 -1.37 10.96
CA ARG A 115 4.40 -0.33 11.23
C ARG A 115 3.00 -0.79 10.85
N LEU A 116 2.88 -1.45 9.70
CA LEU A 116 1.62 -2.02 9.23
C LEU A 116 1.12 -3.09 10.21
N LEU A 117 1.98 -3.98 10.67
CA LEU A 117 1.63 -5.01 11.65
C LEU A 117 1.09 -4.39 12.94
N PHE A 118 1.73 -3.33 13.41
CA PHE A 118 1.27 -2.58 14.58
C PHE A 118 -0.16 -2.04 14.39
N ILE A 119 -0.45 -1.52 13.22
CA ILE A 119 -1.78 -1.00 12.89
C ILE A 119 -2.82 -2.12 12.79
N LEU A 120 -2.46 -3.27 12.21
CA LEU A 120 -3.37 -4.40 12.01
C LEU A 120 -3.71 -5.17 13.29
N ASN A 121 -2.88 -5.06 14.29
CA ASN A 121 -3.12 -5.74 15.58
C ASN A 121 -4.14 -5.03 16.46
#